data_0773400e33e60c238057e56ffa96d0d4
#
_entry.id   0773400e33e60c238057e56ffa96d0d4
#
_cell.length_a   1.000
_cell.length_b   1.000
_cell.length_c   1.000
_cell.angle_alpha   90.00
_cell.angle_beta   90.00
_cell.angle_gamma   90.00
#
_symmetry.space_group_name_H-M   'P 1'
#
loop_
_entity.id
_entity.type
_entity.pdbx_description
1 polymer ?
#
loop_
_entity_poly.entity_id
_entity_poly.type
_entity_poly.pdbx_seq_one_letter_code
_entity_poly.pdbx_strand_id
1 'polypeptide(L)'
;MAGVNNALDAVIGPLNVAADYVSNIAKGAIPAKITDTYNGDFNTIKNNLNRAIEAVNRMVADANTLAIAAVEGRLNTRADASQHAGDFRAIVQGVNNTLDAVIGPLNVAANYVDRIARGDIPPVISDAYQGDFNTLKNNLNRAIE
;
A
#
# COMPACT_ATOMS: atom_id res chain seq x y z
N MET A 1 -43.56 -7.04 28.55
CA MET A 1 -43.25 -7.67 27.24
C MET A 1 -42.62 -6.66 26.30
N ALA A 2 -43.23 -5.49 25.98
CA ALA A 2 -42.66 -4.49 25.06
C ALA A 2 -41.30 -3.95 25.52
N GLY A 3 -41.08 -3.70 26.82
CA GLY A 3 -39.81 -3.21 27.36
C GLY A 3 -38.65 -4.21 27.21
N VAL A 4 -38.88 -5.51 27.32
CA VAL A 4 -37.88 -6.56 27.13
C VAL A 4 -37.48 -6.66 25.65
N ASN A 5 -38.46 -6.62 24.74
CA ASN A 5 -38.20 -6.65 23.30
C ASN A 5 -37.42 -5.41 22.86
N ASN A 6 -37.78 -4.22 23.36
CA ASN A 6 -37.02 -2.99 23.05
C ASN A 6 -35.56 -3.06 23.56
N ALA A 7 -35.34 -3.65 24.75
CA ALA A 7 -33.97 -3.83 25.27
C ALA A 7 -33.17 -4.82 24.43
N LEU A 8 -33.79 -5.91 23.96
CA LEU A 8 -33.16 -6.89 23.06
C LEU A 8 -32.82 -6.24 21.70
N ASP A 9 -33.74 -5.49 21.11
CA ASP A 9 -33.53 -4.81 19.83
C ASP A 9 -32.43 -3.76 19.94
N ALA A 10 -32.33 -3.05 21.06
CA ALA A 10 -31.29 -2.07 21.34
C ALA A 10 -29.87 -2.70 21.42
N VAL A 11 -29.76 -3.97 21.74
CA VAL A 11 -28.51 -4.74 21.79
C VAL A 11 -28.24 -5.43 20.44
N ILE A 12 -29.26 -6.10 19.88
CA ILE A 12 -29.14 -6.93 18.67
C ILE A 12 -28.87 -6.06 17.43
N GLY A 13 -29.55 -4.91 17.32
CA GLY A 13 -29.40 -4.00 16.18
C GLY A 13 -27.93 -3.58 15.94
N PRO A 14 -27.26 -2.95 16.91
CA PRO A 14 -25.86 -2.56 16.78
C PRO A 14 -24.90 -3.73 16.54
N LEU A 15 -25.16 -4.91 17.13
CA LEU A 15 -24.34 -6.10 16.90
C LEU A 15 -24.48 -6.64 15.48
N ASN A 16 -25.69 -6.62 14.91
CA ASN A 16 -25.91 -7.01 13.51
C ASN A 16 -25.19 -6.05 12.56
N VAL A 17 -25.27 -4.73 12.80
CA VAL A 17 -24.53 -3.74 12.02
C VAL A 17 -23.01 -4.03 12.08
N ALA A 18 -22.47 -4.26 13.28
CA ALA A 18 -21.06 -4.58 13.43
C ALA A 18 -20.67 -5.87 12.69
N ALA A 19 -21.50 -6.92 12.78
CA ALA A 19 -21.27 -8.19 12.09
C ALA A 19 -21.27 -8.02 10.55
N ASP A 20 -22.22 -7.25 10.02
CA ASP A 20 -22.30 -6.96 8.58
C ASP A 20 -21.08 -6.17 8.08
N TYR A 21 -20.62 -5.19 8.86
CA TYR A 21 -19.43 -4.42 8.54
C TYR A 21 -18.16 -5.30 8.50
N VAL A 22 -17.97 -6.13 9.52
CA VAL A 22 -16.86 -7.10 9.56
C VAL A 22 -16.94 -8.07 8.38
N SER A 23 -18.14 -8.58 8.06
CA SER A 23 -18.35 -9.48 6.92
C SER A 23 -18.00 -8.81 5.59
N ASN A 24 -18.39 -7.55 5.39
CA ASN A 24 -18.06 -6.80 4.18
C ASN A 24 -16.55 -6.53 4.05
N ILE A 25 -15.90 -6.11 5.14
CA ILE A 25 -14.45 -5.91 5.17
C ILE A 25 -13.72 -7.23 4.84
N ALA A 26 -14.16 -8.36 5.42
CA ALA A 26 -13.58 -9.66 5.15
C ALA A 26 -13.70 -10.11 3.69
N LYS A 27 -14.73 -9.64 2.98
CA LYS A 27 -14.92 -9.88 1.54
C LYS A 27 -14.20 -8.88 0.65
N GLY A 28 -13.48 -7.90 1.22
CA GLY A 28 -12.83 -6.83 0.49
C GLY A 28 -13.75 -5.70 0.03
N ALA A 29 -15.03 -5.74 0.42
CA ALA A 29 -15.99 -4.68 0.16
C ALA A 29 -16.00 -3.69 1.34
N ILE A 30 -15.13 -2.68 1.28
CA ILE A 30 -14.98 -1.74 2.39
C ILE A 30 -16.18 -0.80 2.43
N PRO A 31 -17.02 -0.85 3.50
CA PRO A 31 -18.21 -0.03 3.58
C PRO A 31 -17.88 1.43 3.93
N ALA A 32 -18.84 2.33 3.75
CA ALA A 32 -18.77 3.68 4.27
C ALA A 32 -18.74 3.67 5.80
N LYS A 33 -18.24 4.75 6.43
CA LYS A 33 -18.22 4.86 7.89
C LYS A 33 -19.65 4.80 8.47
N ILE A 34 -19.77 4.21 9.65
CA ILE A 34 -21.02 4.23 10.43
C ILE A 34 -21.24 5.65 10.96
N THR A 35 -22.35 6.25 10.60
CA THR A 35 -22.74 7.60 11.03
C THR A 35 -23.77 7.62 12.14
N ASP A 36 -24.46 6.51 12.36
CA ASP A 36 -25.49 6.38 13.41
C ASP A 36 -24.92 6.70 14.80
N THR A 37 -25.77 7.25 15.65
CA THR A 37 -25.40 7.59 17.02
C THR A 37 -25.63 6.40 17.92
N TYR A 38 -24.59 5.98 18.64
CA TYR A 38 -24.63 4.96 19.67
C TYR A 38 -24.09 5.51 20.98
N ASN A 39 -24.44 4.84 22.08
CA ASN A 39 -23.97 5.16 23.43
C ASN A 39 -23.12 4.03 24.01
N GLY A 40 -22.29 4.35 24.99
CA GLY A 40 -21.47 3.37 25.72
C GLY A 40 -20.60 2.50 24.82
N ASP A 41 -20.63 1.20 25.06
CA ASP A 41 -19.77 0.23 24.39
C ASP A 41 -20.08 0.10 22.89
N PHE A 42 -21.33 0.31 22.48
CA PHE A 42 -21.71 0.30 21.06
C PHE A 42 -21.08 1.48 20.30
N ASN A 43 -20.94 2.64 20.96
CA ASN A 43 -20.20 3.75 20.37
C ASN A 43 -18.70 3.44 20.25
N THR A 44 -18.13 2.71 21.20
CA THR A 44 -16.74 2.23 21.14
C THR A 44 -16.55 1.27 19.96
N ILE A 45 -17.45 0.32 19.75
CA ILE A 45 -17.44 -0.61 18.61
C ILE A 45 -17.51 0.16 17.30
N LYS A 46 -18.46 1.10 17.16
CA LYS A 46 -18.58 1.97 15.99
C LYS A 46 -17.26 2.70 15.68
N ASN A 47 -16.68 3.33 16.68
CA ASN A 47 -15.44 4.09 16.50
C ASN A 47 -14.27 3.19 16.08
N ASN A 48 -14.18 2.00 16.64
CA ASN A 48 -13.15 1.03 16.27
C ASN A 48 -13.34 0.52 14.83
N LEU A 49 -14.58 0.21 14.42
CA LEU A 49 -14.88 -0.16 13.02
C LEU A 49 -14.56 0.98 12.06
N ASN A 50 -14.96 2.21 12.39
CA ASN A 50 -14.65 3.36 11.55
C ASN A 50 -13.14 3.60 11.42
N ARG A 51 -12.37 3.41 12.48
CA ARG A 51 -10.89 3.48 12.44
C ARG A 51 -10.30 2.38 11.56
N ALA A 52 -10.84 1.16 11.63
CA ALA A 52 -10.41 0.05 10.76
C ALA A 52 -10.69 0.36 9.30
N ILE A 53 -11.90 0.87 8.99
CA ILE A 53 -12.29 1.31 7.64
C ILE A 53 -11.33 2.39 7.11
N GLU A 54 -11.02 3.40 7.92
CA GLU A 54 -10.08 4.45 7.53
C GLU A 54 -8.68 3.92 7.25
N ALA A 55 -8.18 3.00 8.08
CA ALA A 55 -6.85 2.43 7.90
C ALA A 55 -6.76 1.62 6.59
N VAL A 56 -7.77 0.79 6.32
CA VAL A 56 -7.82 -0.01 5.08
C VAL A 56 -7.96 0.90 3.85
N ASN A 57 -8.86 1.90 3.90
CA ASN A 57 -9.06 2.81 2.79
C ASN A 57 -7.79 3.61 2.44
N ARG A 58 -7.02 4.05 3.45
CA ARG A 58 -5.72 4.70 3.21
C ARG A 58 -4.75 3.76 2.50
N MET A 59 -4.64 2.53 2.95
CA MET A 59 -3.75 1.55 2.32
C MET A 59 -4.15 1.26 0.86
N VAL A 60 -5.46 1.11 0.60
CA VAL A 60 -5.99 0.92 -0.77
C VAL A 60 -5.71 2.14 -1.64
N ALA A 61 -5.89 3.35 -1.12
CA ALA A 61 -5.59 4.59 -1.85
C ALA A 61 -4.11 4.70 -2.22
N ASP A 62 -3.22 4.38 -1.29
CA ASP A 62 -1.77 4.39 -1.55
C ASP A 62 -1.36 3.34 -2.58
N ALA A 63 -1.89 2.12 -2.47
CA ALA A 63 -1.63 1.06 -3.44
C ALA A 63 -2.09 1.46 -4.86
N ASN A 64 -3.28 2.05 -4.98
CA ASN A 64 -3.79 2.55 -6.25
C ASN A 64 -2.94 3.71 -6.80
N THR A 65 -2.52 4.63 -5.95
CA THR A 65 -1.65 5.76 -6.33
C THR A 65 -0.32 5.25 -6.88
N LEU A 66 0.30 4.27 -6.22
CA LEU A 66 1.55 3.67 -6.67
C LEU A 66 1.37 2.88 -7.97
N ALA A 67 0.26 2.14 -8.11
CA ALA A 67 -0.04 1.39 -9.33
C ALA A 67 -0.22 2.32 -10.54
N ILE A 68 -0.99 3.40 -10.38
CA ILE A 68 -1.19 4.41 -11.42
C ILE A 68 0.14 5.08 -11.77
N ALA A 69 0.92 5.48 -10.76
CA ALA A 69 2.23 6.12 -10.97
C ALA A 69 3.20 5.20 -11.73
N ALA A 70 3.19 3.90 -11.45
CA ALA A 70 4.01 2.92 -12.15
C ALA A 70 3.61 2.79 -13.62
N VAL A 71 2.31 2.72 -13.92
CA VAL A 71 1.78 2.65 -15.30
C VAL A 71 2.11 3.93 -16.09
N GLU A 72 2.06 5.09 -15.43
CA GLU A 72 2.39 6.39 -16.04
C GLU A 72 3.92 6.66 -16.11
N GLY A 73 4.75 5.75 -15.64
CA GLY A 73 6.21 5.92 -15.63
C GLY A 73 6.73 6.90 -14.57
N ARG A 74 5.89 7.32 -13.62
CA ARG A 74 6.28 8.19 -12.49
C ARG A 74 6.93 7.35 -11.38
N LEU A 75 8.10 6.78 -11.70
CA LEU A 75 8.74 5.74 -10.90
C LEU A 75 9.29 6.24 -9.54
N ASN A 76 9.43 7.54 -9.34
CA ASN A 76 9.89 8.11 -8.07
C ASN A 76 8.77 8.31 -7.03
N THR A 77 7.51 7.98 -7.39
CA THR A 77 6.38 8.09 -6.46
C THR A 77 6.52 7.07 -5.33
N ARG A 78 6.30 7.51 -4.09
CA ARG A 78 6.28 6.67 -2.89
C ARG A 78 5.05 7.00 -2.06
N ALA A 79 4.55 6.01 -1.32
CA ALA A 79 3.50 6.21 -0.35
C ALA A 79 4.10 6.70 0.99
N ASP A 80 3.36 7.53 1.72
CA ASP A 80 3.79 8.03 3.02
C ASP A 80 3.50 7.01 4.13
N ALA A 81 4.49 6.19 4.47
CA ALA A 81 4.38 5.20 5.52
C ALA A 81 4.07 5.80 6.91
N SER A 82 4.32 7.10 7.14
CA SER A 82 4.02 7.76 8.42
C SER A 82 2.52 7.90 8.68
N GLN A 83 1.70 7.87 7.64
CA GLN A 83 0.23 7.92 7.72
C GLN A 83 -0.39 6.59 8.16
N HIS A 84 0.41 5.56 8.33
CA HIS A 84 0.01 4.22 8.72
C HIS A 84 0.59 3.82 10.09
N ALA A 85 -0.01 2.82 10.72
CA ALA A 85 0.44 2.28 12.00
C ALA A 85 0.58 0.75 11.94
N GLY A 86 1.41 0.19 12.83
CA GLY A 86 1.59 -1.26 12.94
C GLY A 86 1.97 -1.93 11.63
N ASP A 87 1.35 -3.05 11.32
CA ASP A 87 1.62 -3.85 10.14
C ASP A 87 1.28 -3.12 8.83
N PHE A 88 0.29 -2.22 8.81
CA PHE A 88 0.00 -1.40 7.64
C PHE A 88 1.19 -0.49 7.28
N ARG A 89 1.85 0.10 8.27
CA ARG A 89 3.10 0.86 8.04
C ARG A 89 4.20 -0.04 7.48
N ALA A 90 4.36 -1.23 8.04
CA ALA A 90 5.38 -2.17 7.58
C ALA A 90 5.14 -2.60 6.12
N ILE A 91 3.89 -2.83 5.72
CA ILE A 91 3.52 -3.16 4.34
C ILE A 91 3.86 -2.00 3.40
N VAL A 92 3.44 -0.77 3.72
CA VAL A 92 3.70 0.41 2.88
C VAL A 92 5.20 0.65 2.74
N GLN A 93 5.95 0.51 3.82
CA GLN A 93 7.41 0.63 3.80
C GLN A 93 8.06 -0.47 2.97
N GLY A 94 7.57 -1.72 3.07
CA GLY A 94 8.03 -2.84 2.25
C GLY A 94 7.79 -2.62 0.76
N VAL A 95 6.64 -2.06 0.39
CA VAL A 95 6.34 -1.69 -1.00
C VAL A 95 7.29 -0.59 -1.50
N ASN A 96 7.51 0.46 -0.71
CA ASN A 96 8.47 1.53 -1.06
C ASN A 96 9.89 0.96 -1.27
N ASN A 97 10.35 0.11 -0.35
CA ASN A 97 11.67 -0.53 -0.44
C ASN A 97 11.78 -1.43 -1.70
N THR A 98 10.71 -2.13 -2.05
CA THR A 98 10.67 -2.96 -3.26
C THR A 98 10.79 -2.08 -4.51
N LEU A 99 10.08 -0.95 -4.55
CA LEU A 99 10.20 0.02 -5.66
C LEU A 99 11.62 0.57 -5.76
N ASP A 100 12.27 0.92 -4.64
CA ASP A 100 13.65 1.40 -4.62
C ASP A 100 14.63 0.35 -5.15
N ALA A 101 14.46 -0.91 -4.74
CA ALA A 101 15.30 -2.01 -5.17
C ALA A 101 15.20 -2.32 -6.68
N VAL A 102 14.04 -2.05 -7.28
CA VAL A 102 13.82 -2.24 -8.73
C VAL A 102 14.25 -1.01 -9.52
N ILE A 103 13.91 0.19 -9.07
CA ILE A 103 14.10 1.42 -9.83
C ILE A 103 15.56 1.87 -9.80
N GLY A 104 16.28 1.64 -8.71
CA GLY A 104 17.71 1.98 -8.60
C GLY A 104 18.54 1.41 -9.75
N PRO A 105 18.59 0.08 -9.93
CA PRO A 105 19.32 -0.54 -11.04
C PRO A 105 18.85 -0.11 -12.44
N LEU A 106 17.55 0.13 -12.63
CA LEU A 106 16.99 0.60 -13.90
C LEU A 106 17.47 2.02 -14.23
N ASN A 107 17.55 2.91 -13.25
CA ASN A 107 18.08 4.26 -13.43
C ASN A 107 19.57 4.23 -13.79
N VAL A 108 20.36 3.35 -13.16
CA VAL A 108 21.77 3.14 -13.53
C VAL A 108 21.86 2.70 -14.98
N ALA A 109 21.07 1.69 -15.37
CA ALA A 109 21.07 1.19 -16.75
C ALA A 109 20.68 2.28 -17.76
N ALA A 110 19.63 3.05 -17.49
CA ALA A 110 19.20 4.14 -18.35
C ALA A 110 20.28 5.22 -18.50
N ASN A 111 20.98 5.58 -17.43
CA ASN A 111 22.08 6.54 -17.46
C ASN A 111 23.25 6.02 -18.30
N TYR A 112 23.60 4.74 -18.17
CA TYR A 112 24.67 4.13 -18.95
C TYR A 112 24.35 4.12 -20.44
N VAL A 113 23.12 3.73 -20.81
CA VAL A 113 22.65 3.74 -22.21
C VAL A 113 22.69 5.18 -22.78
N ASP A 114 22.22 6.17 -22.03
CA ASP A 114 22.27 7.58 -22.46
C ASP A 114 23.70 8.07 -22.69
N ARG A 115 24.65 7.76 -21.80
CA ARG A 115 26.06 8.10 -21.95
C ARG A 115 26.67 7.44 -23.18
N ILE A 116 26.45 6.14 -23.35
CA ILE A 116 26.96 5.40 -24.51
C ILE A 116 26.41 6.00 -25.81
N ALA A 117 25.12 6.34 -25.85
CA ALA A 117 24.47 6.94 -27.01
C ALA A 117 25.09 8.31 -27.41
N ARG A 118 25.66 9.03 -26.45
CA ARG A 118 26.37 10.31 -26.67
C ARG A 118 27.86 10.13 -26.97
N GLY A 119 28.36 8.89 -27.02
CA GLY A 119 29.78 8.61 -27.21
C GLY A 119 30.63 8.79 -25.95
N ASP A 120 30.01 8.97 -24.79
CA ASP A 120 30.65 9.00 -23.47
C ASP A 120 30.64 7.60 -22.88
N ILE A 121 31.75 6.87 -23.01
CA ILE A 121 31.84 5.49 -22.49
C ILE A 121 32.09 5.53 -20.97
N PRO A 122 31.11 5.11 -20.14
CA PRO A 122 31.29 5.07 -18.69
C PRO A 122 32.22 3.94 -18.26
N PRO A 123 32.81 4.01 -17.06
CA PRO A 123 33.51 2.86 -16.49
C PRO A 123 32.57 1.69 -16.23
N VAL A 124 33.10 0.47 -16.15
CA VAL A 124 32.30 -0.73 -15.82
C VAL A 124 31.60 -0.58 -14.48
N ILE A 125 30.38 -1.10 -14.40
CA ILE A 125 29.60 -1.14 -13.15
C ILE A 125 30.24 -2.16 -12.22
N SER A 126 30.76 -1.69 -11.07
CA SER A 126 31.41 -2.53 -10.05
C SER A 126 30.44 -2.97 -8.93
N ASP A 127 29.30 -2.29 -8.79
CA ASP A 127 28.31 -2.58 -7.75
C ASP A 127 27.82 -4.03 -7.81
N ALA A 128 27.59 -4.61 -6.64
CA ALA A 128 27.06 -5.97 -6.53
C ALA A 128 25.54 -5.97 -6.73
N TYR A 129 25.08 -6.68 -7.73
CA TYR A 129 23.65 -6.94 -7.96
C TYR A 129 23.35 -8.43 -7.84
N GLN A 130 22.08 -8.78 -7.62
CA GLN A 130 21.61 -10.15 -7.54
C GLN A 130 20.67 -10.48 -8.71
N GLY A 131 20.55 -11.76 -9.05
CA GLY A 131 19.58 -12.27 -10.04
C GLY A 131 19.65 -11.53 -11.38
N ASP A 132 18.50 -11.13 -11.89
CA ASP A 132 18.35 -10.50 -13.21
C ASP A 132 19.04 -9.13 -13.30
N PHE A 133 19.15 -8.41 -12.18
CA PHE A 133 19.92 -7.15 -12.16
C PHE A 133 21.43 -7.37 -12.35
N ASN A 134 21.96 -8.51 -11.89
CA ASN A 134 23.34 -8.87 -12.19
C ASN A 134 23.53 -9.22 -13.66
N THR A 135 22.55 -9.87 -14.28
CA THR A 135 22.55 -10.12 -15.73
C THR A 135 22.51 -8.82 -16.52
N LEU A 136 21.67 -7.85 -16.14
CA LEU A 136 21.60 -6.53 -16.74
C LEU A 136 22.95 -5.80 -16.63
N LYS A 137 23.54 -5.78 -15.43
CA LYS A 137 24.89 -5.22 -15.21
C LYS A 137 25.94 -5.84 -16.15
N ASN A 138 26.00 -7.17 -16.22
CA ASN A 138 26.99 -7.85 -17.05
C ASN A 138 26.80 -7.55 -18.54
N ASN A 139 25.55 -7.42 -19.02
CA ASN A 139 25.26 -7.03 -20.39
C ASN A 139 25.70 -5.60 -20.69
N LEU A 140 25.46 -4.67 -19.74
CA LEU A 140 25.95 -3.28 -19.88
C LEU A 140 27.47 -3.21 -19.89
N ASN A 141 28.13 -3.93 -18.99
CA ASN A 141 29.61 -3.96 -18.94
C ASN A 141 30.20 -4.50 -20.24
N ARG A 142 29.61 -5.55 -20.83
CA ARG A 142 30.04 -6.07 -22.15
C ARG A 142 29.81 -5.09 -23.30
N ALA A 143 28.83 -4.20 -23.18
CA ALA A 143 28.57 -3.18 -24.19
C ALA A 143 29.57 -1.99 -24.11
N ILE A 144 30.29 -1.88 -22.99
CA ILE A 144 31.28 -0.84 -22.73
C ILE A 144 32.70 -1.28 -23.17
N GLU A 145 32.98 -2.58 -23.08
CA GLU A 145 34.23 -3.23 -23.51
C GLU A 145 34.36 -3.24 -25.06
#